data_693c9b7c719de0fa1da9275443372682
#
_entry.id   693c9b7c719de0fa1da9275443372682
#
_cell.length_a   1.000
_cell.length_b   1.000
_cell.length_c   1.000
_cell.angle_alpha   90.00
_cell.angle_beta   90.00
_cell.angle_gamma   90.00
#
_symmetry.space_group_name_H-M   'P 1'
#
loop_
_entity.id
_entity.type
_entity.pdbx_description
1 polymer ?
#
loop_
_entity_poly.entity_id
_entity_poly.type
_entity_poly.pdbx_seq_one_letter_code
_entity_poly.pdbx_strand_id
1 'polypeptide(L)'
;MIKIMTIAATAMLVSTQFAAASSDAAWNALFAKVNGTCIGQSGMDTPEATAPIVFDDATGKVAVLLRGSMGKGKSKVKNVNLICLYDKKTGKASIQEYRWLGR
;
A
#
# COMPACT_ATOMS: atom_id res chain seq x y z
N MET A 1 -5.70 -50.88 4.19
CA MET A 1 -6.53 -50.58 4.31
C MET A 1 -6.86 -49.57 5.03
N ILE A 2 -7.02 -48.99 5.37
CA ILE A 2 -7.28 -48.19 6.23
C ILE A 2 -6.88 -46.86 6.12
N LYS A 3 -5.98 -46.45 5.90
CA LYS A 3 -5.55 -45.22 5.89
C LYS A 3 -6.24 -44.28 5.16
N ILE A 4 -7.09 -44.38 4.61
CA ILE A 4 -7.65 -43.50 3.82
C ILE A 4 -8.33 -42.40 4.38
N MET A 5 -8.80 -42.36 5.47
CA MET A 5 -9.53 -41.34 5.96
C MET A 5 -8.88 -40.09 6.20
N THR A 6 -7.75 -39.90 6.30
CA THR A 6 -7.16 -38.67 6.70
C THR A 6 -7.33 -37.50 5.79
N ILE A 7 -7.67 -37.68 4.61
CA ILE A 7 -7.75 -36.61 3.74
C ILE A 7 -8.77 -35.59 4.00
N ALA A 8 -9.81 -35.89 4.60
CA ALA A 8 -10.91 -34.99 4.75
C ALA A 8 -10.60 -33.75 5.55
N ALA A 9 -9.65 -33.77 6.40
CA ALA A 9 -9.43 -32.66 7.29
C ALA A 9 -8.90 -31.42 6.64
N THR A 10 -8.22 -31.53 5.56
CA THR A 10 -7.62 -30.35 4.98
C THR A 10 -8.58 -29.34 4.42
N ALA A 11 -9.70 -29.76 3.96
CA ALA A 11 -10.59 -28.86 3.29
C ALA A 11 -11.12 -27.77 4.18
N MET A 12 -11.14 -27.97 5.48
CA MET A 12 -11.73 -26.99 6.30
C MET A 12 -10.92 -25.77 6.48
N LEU A 13 -9.66 -25.83 6.36
CA LEU A 13 -8.84 -24.68 6.60
C LEU A 13 -9.06 -23.55 5.60
N VAL A 14 -9.48 -23.87 4.43
CA VAL A 14 -9.64 -22.88 3.40
C VAL A 14 -10.70 -21.86 3.73
N SER A 15 -11.77 -22.28 4.30
CA SER A 15 -12.86 -21.34 4.53
C SER A 15 -12.56 -20.30 5.56
N THR A 16 -11.66 -20.55 6.50
CA THR A 16 -11.36 -19.56 7.48
C THR A 16 -10.62 -18.37 6.92
N GLN A 17 -9.97 -18.52 5.81
CA GLN A 17 -9.23 -17.42 5.26
C GLN A 17 -10.10 -16.31 4.71
N PHE A 18 -11.29 -16.64 4.27
CA PHE A 18 -12.16 -15.61 3.77
C PHE A 18 -12.64 -14.69 4.87
N ALA A 19 -12.84 -15.20 6.05
CA ALA A 19 -13.30 -14.36 7.13
C ALA A 19 -12.24 -13.35 7.52
N ALA A 20 -10.98 -13.69 7.36
CA ALA A 20 -9.91 -12.79 7.72
C ALA A 20 -9.76 -11.62 6.75
N ALA A 21 -10.35 -11.70 5.56
CA ALA A 21 -10.15 -10.69 4.54
C ALA A 21 -10.66 -9.32 4.95
N SER A 22 -11.63 -9.24 5.84
CA SER A 22 -12.14 -7.96 6.27
C SER A 22 -11.67 -7.60 7.68
N SER A 23 -10.65 -8.25 8.19
CA SER A 23 -10.17 -7.98 9.52
C SER A 23 -9.19 -6.82 9.53
N ASP A 24 -8.89 -6.34 10.73
CA ASP A 24 -7.88 -5.30 10.92
C ASP A 24 -6.53 -5.77 10.39
N ALA A 25 -6.22 -7.05 10.53
CA ALA A 25 -4.97 -7.57 10.02
C ALA A 25 -4.87 -7.42 8.50
N ALA A 26 -5.98 -7.62 7.80
CA ALA A 26 -6.00 -7.46 6.35
C ALA A 26 -5.80 -5.99 5.95
N TRP A 27 -6.41 -5.06 6.68
CA TRP A 27 -6.21 -3.64 6.42
C TRP A 27 -4.78 -3.23 6.69
N ASN A 28 -4.20 -3.70 7.80
CA ASN A 28 -2.82 -3.37 8.12
C ASN A 28 -1.86 -3.91 7.07
N ALA A 29 -2.12 -5.10 6.55
CA ALA A 29 -1.30 -5.67 5.50
C ALA A 29 -1.39 -4.85 4.22
N LEU A 30 -2.58 -4.40 3.87
CA LEU A 30 -2.76 -3.55 2.71
C LEU A 30 -2.01 -2.23 2.87
N PHE A 31 -2.14 -1.59 4.03
CA PHE A 31 -1.49 -0.30 4.26
C PHE A 31 0.03 -0.43 4.25
N ALA A 32 0.57 -1.51 4.79
CA ALA A 32 2.00 -1.76 4.74
C ALA A 32 2.47 -1.90 3.29
N LYS A 33 1.68 -2.58 2.47
CA LYS A 33 2.02 -2.76 1.06
C LYS A 33 1.95 -1.44 0.30
N VAL A 34 0.93 -0.65 0.56
CA VAL A 34 0.77 0.67 -0.07
C VAL A 34 1.96 1.56 0.30
N ASN A 35 2.28 1.65 1.58
CA ASN A 35 3.38 2.49 2.02
C ASN A 35 4.70 2.01 1.45
N GLY A 36 4.95 0.71 1.48
CA GLY A 36 6.20 0.15 0.95
C GLY A 36 6.36 0.42 -0.52
N THR A 37 5.29 0.24 -1.30
CA THR A 37 5.32 0.46 -2.73
C THR A 37 5.51 1.95 -3.04
N CYS A 38 4.76 2.81 -2.36
CA CYS A 38 4.81 4.25 -2.60
C CYS A 38 6.17 4.82 -2.21
N ILE A 39 6.67 4.48 -1.04
CA ILE A 39 7.95 4.98 -0.57
C ILE A 39 9.07 4.46 -1.47
N GLY A 40 9.05 3.18 -1.79
CA GLY A 40 10.09 2.59 -2.63
C GLY A 40 10.11 3.20 -4.02
N GLN A 41 8.95 3.48 -4.59
CA GLN A 41 8.86 4.01 -5.93
C GLN A 41 9.13 5.50 -5.99
N SER A 42 9.00 6.21 -4.88
CA SER A 42 9.13 7.66 -4.85
C SER A 42 10.56 8.14 -5.13
N GLY A 43 11.53 7.34 -4.80
CA GLY A 43 12.93 7.78 -4.90
C GLY A 43 13.32 8.81 -3.86
N MET A 44 12.47 9.04 -2.86
CA MET A 44 12.77 10.02 -1.83
C MET A 44 13.68 9.47 -0.76
N ASP A 45 14.40 10.36 -0.13
CA ASP A 45 15.29 10.05 0.98
C ASP A 45 14.51 10.27 2.27
N THR A 46 14.33 9.23 3.06
CA THR A 46 13.61 9.24 4.33
C THR A 46 12.33 10.07 4.30
N PRO A 47 11.37 9.71 3.45
CA PRO A 47 10.15 10.51 3.33
C PRO A 47 9.24 10.33 4.53
N GLU A 48 8.47 11.37 4.82
CA GLU A 48 7.33 11.26 5.72
C GLU A 48 6.10 10.89 4.90
N ALA A 49 5.26 10.04 5.43
CA ALA A 49 4.06 9.62 4.73
C ALA A 49 2.84 9.90 5.59
N THR A 50 1.74 10.26 4.95
CA THR A 50 0.47 10.38 5.66
C THR A 50 -0.10 9.00 5.93
N ALA A 51 -1.10 8.94 6.79
CA ALA A 51 -1.92 7.75 6.87
C ALA A 51 -2.59 7.52 5.50
N PRO A 52 -2.82 6.29 5.12
CA PRO A 52 -3.43 6.02 3.82
C PRO A 52 -4.83 6.63 3.71
N ILE A 53 -5.12 7.18 2.54
CA ILE A 53 -6.41 7.76 2.23
C ILE A 53 -7.13 6.76 1.35
N VAL A 54 -8.14 6.09 1.91
CA VAL A 54 -8.81 4.99 1.22
C VAL A 54 -10.01 5.53 0.47
N PHE A 55 -10.04 5.28 -0.84
CA PHE A 55 -11.18 5.63 -1.66
C PHE A 55 -12.18 4.48 -1.64
N ASP A 56 -13.37 4.71 -2.16
CA ASP A 56 -14.41 3.70 -2.16
C ASP A 56 -14.01 2.50 -3.02
N ASP A 57 -14.75 1.42 -2.86
CA ASP A 57 -14.41 0.18 -3.57
C ASP A 57 -14.54 0.32 -5.08
N ALA A 58 -15.45 1.16 -5.53
CA ALA A 58 -15.61 1.35 -6.96
C ALA A 58 -14.38 2.00 -7.58
N THR A 59 -13.76 2.93 -6.85
CA THR A 59 -12.53 3.55 -7.30
C THR A 59 -11.36 2.59 -7.16
N GLY A 60 -11.32 1.83 -6.07
CA GLY A 60 -10.29 0.80 -5.87
C GLY A 60 -8.89 1.33 -5.68
N LYS A 61 -8.75 2.54 -5.14
CA LYS A 61 -7.45 3.18 -4.99
C LYS A 61 -7.20 3.57 -3.54
N VAL A 62 -5.93 3.68 -3.20
CA VAL A 62 -5.50 4.19 -1.91
C VAL A 62 -4.43 5.24 -2.18
N ALA A 63 -4.56 6.40 -1.60
CA ALA A 63 -3.60 7.47 -1.79
C ALA A 63 -2.76 7.68 -0.54
N VAL A 64 -1.51 8.07 -0.74
CA VAL A 64 -0.61 8.45 0.34
C VAL A 64 0.11 9.70 -0.11
N LEU A 65 0.20 10.69 0.76
CA LEU A 65 0.99 11.88 0.48
C LEU A 65 2.37 11.70 1.10
N LEU A 66 3.40 12.01 0.35
CA LEU A 66 4.77 11.87 0.78
C LEU A 66 5.45 13.23 0.78
N ARG A 67 6.29 13.47 1.76
CA ARG A 67 7.04 14.71 1.83
C ARG A 67 8.47 14.38 2.22
N GLY A 68 9.42 14.94 1.52
CA GLY A 68 10.83 14.67 1.82
C GLY A 68 11.75 15.34 0.83
N SER A 69 12.95 14.81 0.69
CA SER A 69 13.93 15.35 -0.23
C SER A 69 14.27 14.32 -1.29
N MET A 70 14.73 14.80 -2.43
CA MET A 70 15.11 13.94 -3.54
C MET A 70 16.46 14.43 -4.10
N GLY A 71 17.20 13.52 -4.69
CA GLY A 71 18.48 13.83 -5.28
C GLY A 71 19.63 13.66 -4.30
N LYS A 72 20.81 13.93 -4.77
CA LYS A 72 22.02 13.77 -3.97
C LYS A 72 22.95 14.98 -4.11
N GLY A 73 23.70 15.23 -3.05
CA GLY A 73 24.71 16.28 -3.07
C GLY A 73 24.12 17.63 -3.40
N LYS A 74 24.73 18.30 -4.36
CA LYS A 74 24.28 19.63 -4.75
C LYS A 74 22.96 19.63 -5.49
N SER A 75 22.56 18.47 -6.03
CA SER A 75 21.29 18.36 -6.72
C SER A 75 20.14 18.05 -5.80
N LYS A 76 20.37 17.97 -4.51
CA LYS A 76 19.33 17.62 -3.57
C LYS A 76 18.27 18.70 -3.48
N VAL A 77 17.02 18.30 -3.66
CA VAL A 77 15.87 19.20 -3.55
C VAL A 77 15.13 18.84 -2.28
N LYS A 78 14.86 19.83 -1.44
CA LYS A 78 14.16 19.62 -0.18
C LYS A 78 12.71 20.04 -0.31
N ASN A 79 11.89 19.54 0.60
CA ASN A 79 10.47 19.90 0.66
C ASN A 79 9.70 19.55 -0.60
N VAL A 80 9.99 18.38 -1.13
CA VAL A 80 9.25 17.85 -2.27
C VAL A 80 8.00 17.20 -1.74
N ASN A 81 6.86 17.47 -2.37
CA ASN A 81 5.57 16.88 -2.01
C ASN A 81 5.08 16.03 -3.16
N LEU A 82 4.84 14.76 -2.87
CA LEU A 82 4.36 13.82 -3.87
C LEU A 82 3.05 13.20 -3.40
N ILE A 83 2.19 12.91 -4.35
CA ILE A 83 1.02 12.09 -4.08
C ILE A 83 1.22 10.76 -4.78
N CYS A 84 1.01 9.68 -4.06
CA CYS A 84 1.10 8.33 -4.59
C CYS A 84 -0.29 7.72 -4.60
N LEU A 85 -0.71 7.24 -5.75
CA LEU A 85 -2.00 6.60 -5.91
C LEU A 85 -1.77 5.13 -6.20
N TYR A 86 -2.22 4.29 -5.28
CA TYR A 86 -2.01 2.85 -5.35
C TYR A 86 -3.29 2.17 -5.82
N ASP A 87 -3.19 1.31 -6.82
CA ASP A 87 -4.32 0.57 -7.35
C ASP A 87 -4.39 -0.78 -6.63
N LYS A 88 -5.48 -1.03 -5.92
CA LYS A 88 -5.64 -2.27 -5.17
C LYS A 88 -5.73 -3.50 -6.06
N LYS A 89 -6.20 -3.34 -7.28
CA LYS A 89 -6.37 -4.49 -8.16
C LYS A 89 -5.07 -4.93 -8.80
N THR A 90 -4.27 -3.98 -9.24
CA THR A 90 -3.05 -4.30 -9.96
C THR A 90 -1.81 -4.29 -9.07
N GLY A 91 -1.89 -3.62 -7.92
CA GLY A 91 -0.73 -3.45 -7.07
C GLY A 91 0.26 -2.44 -7.56
N LYS A 92 -0.13 -1.63 -8.55
CA LYS A 92 0.76 -0.62 -9.11
C LYS A 92 0.46 0.74 -8.56
N ALA A 93 1.47 1.58 -8.50
CA ALA A 93 1.34 2.93 -7.98
C ALA A 93 1.75 3.96 -9.01
N SER A 94 1.10 5.11 -8.97
CA SER A 94 1.41 6.25 -9.80
C SER A 94 1.76 7.41 -8.90
N ILE A 95 2.80 8.14 -9.23
CA ILE A 95 3.29 9.21 -8.37
C ILE A 95 3.37 10.50 -9.14
N GLN A 96 2.88 11.58 -8.53
CA GLN A 96 2.93 12.92 -9.11
C GLN A 96 3.32 13.92 -8.03
N GLU A 97 4.03 14.96 -8.44
CA GLU A 97 4.30 16.06 -7.55
C GLU A 97 3.08 16.94 -7.44
N TYR A 98 2.83 17.49 -6.25
CA TYR A 98 1.72 18.41 -6.08
C TYR A 98 2.17 19.65 -5.31
N ARG A 99 1.43 20.72 -5.44
CA ARG A 99 1.69 21.97 -4.75
C ARG A 99 0.36 22.58 -4.32
N TRP A 100 0.45 23.36 -3.27
CA TRP A 100 -0.72 24.09 -2.83
C TRP A 100 -0.79 25.40 -3.57
N LEU A 101 -1.96 25.72 -4.10
CA LEU A 101 -2.17 27.01 -4.75
C LEU A 101 -2.34 28.09 -3.69
N GLY A 102 -1.89 29.27 -3.98
CA GLY A 102 -2.06 30.40 -3.09
C GLY A 102 -1.06 30.48 -1.96
N ARG A 103 0.00 29.69 -2.05
CA ARG A 103 0.99 29.72 -0.97
C ARG A 103 2.33 30.14 -1.46
#